data_94668f156a78123ba81c6fb71dedcc18
#
_entry.id   94668f156a78123ba81c6fb71dedcc18
#
_cell.length_a   1.000
_cell.length_b   1.000
_cell.length_c   1.000
_cell.angle_alpha   90.00
_cell.angle_beta   90.00
_cell.angle_gamma   90.00
#
_symmetry.space_group_name_H-M   'P 1'
#
loop_
_entity.id
_entity.type
_entity.pdbx_description
1 polymer ?
#
loop_
_entity_poly.entity_id
_entity_poly.type
_entity_poly.pdbx_seq_one_letter_code
_entity_poly.pdbx_strand_id
1 'polypeptide(L)'
;MNLRTEQEGTERSRERDYGPPRLIVELTNICNLHCSYCLRDEDALYHTPANFFSVELLRRVVREARESIGARAVMFTGGETTLHPHFREVIEAVGAEGLTCSFVTNGWHFERIWPAVAANRETVTHVSFSLDGPTRETHDRWRGDGSFVRLVRAFARCKAAGLPFIVKLGLRRDTLPLLEQTALFAARMGAASLSFGHNLPTSGAADDDLSLSSEDRTAAEQEIAVLASILKMRVTLEVGYSNLDPEPPCSALAGVSCNVDYRGRLSLCCNLSGYRGAAGDTDVVADLNVEGFAGAFERLQEVASAQLARRREALAEAARASTQPDIYLGSPCLFCLRSFGKIPWRAGSEGASTRSLPVLQAV
;
A
#
# COMPACT_ATOMS: atom_id res chain seq x y z
N MET A 1 38.29 -9.93 -43.12
CA MET A 1 36.83 -10.12 -43.09
C MET A 1 36.39 -9.73 -41.71
N ASN A 2 35.74 -8.57 -41.66
CA ASN A 2 35.48 -7.78 -40.45
C ASN A 2 34.42 -8.40 -39.53
N LEU A 3 34.81 -8.70 -38.29
CA LEU A 3 33.90 -8.79 -37.16
C LEU A 3 33.98 -7.45 -36.41
N ARG A 4 33.18 -6.49 -36.81
CA ARG A 4 32.91 -5.27 -36.06
C ARG A 4 31.49 -5.34 -35.50
N THR A 5 31.43 -5.31 -34.17
CA THR A 5 30.54 -4.53 -33.36
C THR A 5 29.04 -4.71 -33.55
N GLU A 6 28.47 -5.61 -32.73
CA GLU A 6 27.11 -5.50 -32.23
C GLU A 6 27.17 -5.32 -30.72
N GLN A 7 27.65 -4.18 -30.25
CA GLN A 7 27.53 -3.69 -28.88
C GLN A 7 27.01 -2.26 -28.91
N GLU A 8 25.85 -2.08 -29.49
CA GLU A 8 24.98 -0.92 -29.28
C GLU A 8 23.58 -1.43 -28.99
N GLY A 9 23.47 -2.18 -27.91
CA GLY A 9 22.20 -2.54 -27.28
C GLY A 9 21.80 -1.42 -26.34
N THR A 10 21.10 -0.43 -26.90
CA THR A 10 20.17 0.50 -26.25
C THR A 10 19.91 0.22 -24.78
N GLU A 11 20.55 0.99 -23.90
CA GLU A 11 20.01 1.41 -22.61
C GLU A 11 18.77 2.26 -22.84
N ARG A 12 17.68 1.67 -23.29
CA ARG A 12 16.36 2.22 -23.06
C ARG A 12 16.14 2.07 -21.57
N SER A 13 16.23 3.18 -20.84
CA SER A 13 15.63 3.31 -19.53
C SER A 13 14.22 2.69 -19.63
N ARG A 14 14.02 1.55 -18.94
CA ARG A 14 12.70 0.92 -18.87
C ARG A 14 11.84 1.85 -18.01
N GLU A 15 11.19 2.83 -18.62
CA GLU A 15 10.13 3.58 -17.97
C GLU A 15 9.18 2.57 -17.35
N ARG A 16 9.07 2.60 -16.02
CA ARG A 16 8.18 1.70 -15.31
C ARG A 16 6.76 2.12 -15.64
N ASP A 17 6.03 1.28 -16.35
CA ASP A 17 4.62 1.50 -16.60
C ASP A 17 3.82 1.27 -15.30
N TYR A 18 3.40 2.36 -14.69
CA TYR A 18 2.53 2.34 -13.51
C TYR A 18 1.05 2.24 -13.86
N GLY A 19 0.72 2.18 -15.15
CA GLY A 19 -0.65 2.20 -15.65
C GLY A 19 -1.36 3.56 -15.46
N PRO A 20 -2.66 3.61 -15.75
CA PRO A 20 -3.43 4.84 -15.63
C PRO A 20 -3.52 5.33 -14.18
N PRO A 21 -3.73 6.65 -13.99
CA PRO A 21 -3.94 7.23 -12.67
C PRO A 21 -5.04 6.54 -11.88
N ARG A 22 -4.81 6.37 -10.57
CA ARG A 22 -5.73 5.68 -9.66
C ARG A 22 -5.80 6.36 -8.30
N LEU A 23 -6.97 6.26 -7.69
CA LEU A 23 -7.20 6.70 -6.32
C LEU A 23 -7.05 5.52 -5.35
N ILE A 24 -6.52 5.81 -4.17
CA ILE A 24 -6.63 4.97 -2.99
C ILE A 24 -7.53 5.73 -2.03
N VAL A 25 -8.62 5.12 -1.57
CA VAL A 25 -9.58 5.78 -0.67
C VAL A 25 -9.73 4.95 0.59
N GLU A 26 -9.52 5.57 1.73
CA GLU A 26 -9.75 4.95 3.04
C GLU A 26 -11.23 5.12 3.41
N LEU A 27 -11.98 4.01 3.45
CA LEU A 27 -13.42 4.06 3.68
C LEU A 27 -13.80 4.32 5.13
N THR A 28 -12.92 4.01 6.08
CA THR A 28 -13.19 4.19 7.51
C THR A 28 -11.92 4.15 8.33
N ASN A 29 -11.96 4.75 9.53
CA ASN A 29 -10.90 4.63 10.52
C ASN A 29 -10.97 3.33 11.32
N ILE A 30 -12.13 2.68 11.46
CA ILE A 30 -12.29 1.55 12.38
C ILE A 30 -11.94 0.19 11.75
N CYS A 31 -11.50 -0.74 12.59
CA CYS A 31 -11.26 -2.14 12.25
C CYS A 31 -11.85 -3.06 13.32
N ASN A 32 -12.26 -4.26 12.92
CA ASN A 32 -12.78 -5.30 13.82
C ASN A 32 -11.68 -6.26 14.33
N LEU A 33 -10.43 -6.08 13.88
CA LEU A 33 -9.27 -6.89 14.32
C LEU A 33 -8.20 -5.98 14.94
N HIS A 34 -7.44 -6.52 15.91
CA HIS A 34 -6.43 -5.79 16.68
C HIS A 34 -5.01 -6.31 16.35
N CYS A 35 -4.62 -6.27 15.07
CA CYS A 35 -3.30 -6.71 14.64
C CYS A 35 -2.21 -5.79 15.22
N SER A 36 -1.34 -6.32 16.09
CA SER A 36 -0.33 -5.52 16.82
C SER A 36 0.69 -4.81 15.92
N TYR A 37 0.92 -5.33 14.70
CA TYR A 37 1.81 -4.78 13.69
C TYR A 37 1.11 -3.79 12.73
N CYS A 38 -0.16 -3.46 12.97
CA CYS A 38 -0.89 -2.55 12.09
C CYS A 38 -0.21 -1.18 12.06
N LEU A 39 0.02 -0.66 10.84
CA LEU A 39 0.65 0.65 10.67
C LEU A 39 -0.31 1.83 10.94
N ARG A 40 -1.61 1.55 11.10
CA ARG A 40 -2.60 2.58 11.39
C ARG A 40 -2.57 2.96 12.86
N ASP A 41 -2.87 4.22 13.12
CA ASP A 41 -2.97 4.75 14.47
C ASP A 41 -4.02 4.00 15.29
N GLU A 42 -3.63 3.56 16.49
CA GLU A 42 -4.44 2.70 17.33
C GLU A 42 -5.62 3.45 17.94
N ASP A 43 -5.44 4.72 18.30
CA ASP A 43 -6.52 5.55 18.82
C ASP A 43 -7.57 5.80 17.74
N ALA A 44 -7.14 6.03 16.49
CA ALA A 44 -8.06 6.17 15.36
C ALA A 44 -8.84 4.88 15.09
N LEU A 45 -8.20 3.70 15.20
CA LEU A 45 -8.84 2.41 14.92
C LEU A 45 -9.85 1.98 15.99
N TYR A 46 -9.57 2.24 17.28
CA TYR A 46 -10.27 1.57 18.37
C TYR A 46 -10.86 2.51 19.41
N HIS A 47 -10.30 3.72 19.59
CA HIS A 47 -10.66 4.63 20.66
C HIS A 47 -11.36 5.90 20.16
N THR A 48 -11.45 6.08 18.85
CA THR A 48 -12.16 7.21 18.21
C THR A 48 -13.50 6.71 17.64
N PRO A 49 -14.56 7.51 17.68
CA PRO A 49 -15.82 7.17 17.04
C PRO A 49 -15.64 6.79 15.57
N ALA A 50 -16.46 5.84 15.11
CA ALA A 50 -16.45 5.41 13.72
C ALA A 50 -16.72 6.59 12.79
N ASN A 51 -15.83 6.80 11.84
CA ASN A 51 -15.98 7.77 10.77
C ASN A 51 -15.91 7.02 9.43
N PHE A 52 -16.90 7.27 8.58
CA PHE A 52 -17.04 6.63 7.28
C PHE A 52 -16.95 7.67 6.18
N PHE A 53 -16.19 7.34 5.15
CA PHE A 53 -16.07 8.21 3.98
C PHE A 53 -17.44 8.47 3.34
N SER A 54 -17.80 9.72 3.13
CA SER A 54 -19.10 10.08 2.55
C SER A 54 -19.23 9.56 1.12
N VAL A 55 -20.35 8.85 0.84
CA VAL A 55 -20.64 8.37 -0.53
C VAL A 55 -20.82 9.54 -1.49
N GLU A 56 -21.37 10.65 -1.01
CA GLU A 56 -21.55 11.87 -1.82
C GLU A 56 -20.19 12.49 -2.18
N LEU A 57 -19.30 12.63 -1.19
CA LEU A 57 -17.94 13.08 -1.43
C LEU A 57 -17.21 12.13 -2.41
N LEU A 58 -17.39 10.82 -2.25
CA LEU A 58 -16.81 9.81 -3.15
C LEU A 58 -17.26 10.03 -4.60
N ARG A 59 -18.55 10.21 -4.84
CA ARG A 59 -19.08 10.47 -6.19
C ARG A 59 -18.42 11.70 -6.83
N ARG A 60 -18.29 12.78 -6.05
CA ARG A 60 -17.64 14.00 -6.51
C ARG A 60 -16.16 13.77 -6.83
N VAL A 61 -15.40 13.21 -5.89
CA VAL A 61 -13.96 12.99 -6.02
C VAL A 61 -13.64 12.05 -7.20
N VAL A 62 -14.41 10.96 -7.35
CA VAL A 62 -14.21 9.99 -8.45
C VAL A 62 -14.49 10.63 -9.80
N ARG A 63 -15.53 11.43 -9.92
CA ARG A 63 -15.86 12.18 -11.14
C ARG A 63 -14.77 13.19 -11.48
N GLU A 64 -14.38 14.03 -10.54
CA GLU A 64 -13.35 15.04 -10.72
C GLU A 64 -11.99 14.41 -11.08
N ALA A 65 -11.62 13.30 -10.45
CA ALA A 65 -10.38 12.58 -10.77
C ALA A 65 -10.42 11.92 -12.17
N ARG A 66 -11.58 11.37 -12.58
CA ARG A 66 -11.75 10.87 -13.94
C ARG A 66 -11.56 12.01 -14.97
N GLU A 67 -12.17 13.15 -14.71
CA GLU A 67 -12.19 14.29 -15.64
C GLU A 67 -10.83 15.01 -15.71
N SER A 68 -10.17 15.21 -14.57
CA SER A 68 -8.94 16.00 -14.48
C SER A 68 -7.66 15.20 -14.78
N ILE A 69 -7.58 13.96 -14.33
CA ILE A 69 -6.36 13.14 -14.46
C ILE A 69 -6.57 11.83 -15.23
N GLY A 70 -7.77 11.59 -15.75
CA GLY A 70 -8.08 10.36 -16.47
C GLY A 70 -8.05 9.10 -15.59
N ALA A 71 -8.38 9.23 -14.30
CA ALA A 71 -8.42 8.09 -13.38
C ALA A 71 -9.34 6.98 -13.91
N ARG A 72 -8.91 5.73 -13.77
CA ARG A 72 -9.63 4.55 -14.26
C ARG A 72 -10.04 3.59 -13.15
N ALA A 73 -9.41 3.68 -11.99
CA ALA A 73 -9.63 2.73 -10.91
C ALA A 73 -9.54 3.39 -9.52
N VAL A 74 -10.29 2.82 -8.59
CA VAL A 74 -10.26 3.16 -7.17
C VAL A 74 -9.89 1.91 -6.37
N MET A 75 -8.92 2.02 -5.47
CA MET A 75 -8.62 0.99 -4.49
C MET A 75 -9.11 1.42 -3.11
N PHE A 76 -10.00 0.66 -2.52
CA PHE A 76 -10.48 0.95 -1.17
C PHE A 76 -9.61 0.29 -0.11
N THR A 77 -9.31 1.04 0.95
CA THR A 77 -8.55 0.62 2.12
C THR A 77 -9.07 1.36 3.38
N GLY A 78 -8.27 1.45 4.42
CA GLY A 78 -8.60 2.13 5.68
C GLY A 78 -8.33 1.24 6.89
N GLY A 79 -9.24 1.22 7.87
CA GLY A 79 -9.31 0.18 8.87
C GLY A 79 -9.75 -1.14 8.23
N GLU A 80 -11.03 -1.49 8.34
CA GLU A 80 -11.60 -2.61 7.57
C GLU A 80 -12.70 -2.08 6.63
N THR A 81 -12.46 -2.13 5.34
CA THR A 81 -13.35 -1.56 4.30
C THR A 81 -14.77 -2.12 4.35
N THR A 82 -14.91 -3.40 4.71
CA THR A 82 -16.21 -4.09 4.77
C THR A 82 -17.08 -3.63 5.94
N LEU A 83 -16.58 -2.80 6.85
CA LEU A 83 -17.37 -2.20 7.91
C LEU A 83 -18.21 -0.99 7.45
N HIS A 84 -17.90 -0.44 6.27
CA HIS A 84 -18.65 0.70 5.76
C HIS A 84 -20.14 0.35 5.63
N PRO A 85 -21.07 1.11 6.24
CA PRO A 85 -22.50 0.75 6.28
C PRO A 85 -23.14 0.77 4.88
N HIS A 86 -22.67 1.64 4.01
CA HIS A 86 -23.14 1.82 2.63
C HIS A 86 -22.19 1.22 1.60
N PHE A 87 -21.56 0.05 1.90
CA PHE A 87 -20.54 -0.54 1.05
C PHE A 87 -21.03 -0.82 -0.40
N ARG A 88 -22.30 -1.19 -0.56
CA ARG A 88 -22.92 -1.35 -1.89
C ARG A 88 -22.92 -0.02 -2.67
N GLU A 89 -23.40 1.05 -2.04
CA GLU A 89 -23.47 2.38 -2.65
C GLU A 89 -22.08 2.94 -3.01
N VAL A 90 -21.06 2.60 -2.20
CA VAL A 90 -19.64 2.92 -2.49
C VAL A 90 -19.20 2.30 -3.81
N ILE A 91 -19.48 1.01 -4.04
CA ILE A 91 -19.15 0.33 -5.30
C ILE A 91 -19.95 0.94 -6.47
N GLU A 92 -21.23 1.11 -6.28
CA GLU A 92 -22.14 1.66 -7.29
C GLU A 92 -21.75 3.09 -7.69
N ALA A 93 -21.27 3.90 -6.76
CA ALA A 93 -20.79 5.26 -7.02
C ALA A 93 -19.58 5.27 -7.98
N VAL A 94 -18.67 4.31 -7.85
CA VAL A 94 -17.51 4.16 -8.74
C VAL A 94 -17.95 3.67 -10.13
N GLY A 95 -18.83 2.65 -10.17
CA GLY A 95 -19.35 2.10 -11.43
C GLY A 95 -20.16 3.11 -12.23
N ALA A 96 -20.94 3.98 -11.56
CA ALA A 96 -21.71 5.03 -12.21
C ALA A 96 -20.84 6.04 -12.97
N GLU A 97 -19.60 6.23 -12.54
CA GLU A 97 -18.64 7.09 -13.24
C GLU A 97 -17.78 6.31 -14.27
N GLY A 98 -18.10 5.04 -14.54
CA GLY A 98 -17.39 4.21 -15.50
C GLY A 98 -16.00 3.77 -15.07
N LEU A 99 -15.68 3.87 -13.76
CA LEU A 99 -14.44 3.38 -13.19
C LEU A 99 -14.62 1.97 -12.64
N THR A 100 -13.50 1.30 -12.40
CA THR A 100 -13.47 0.03 -11.68
C THR A 100 -12.97 0.22 -10.25
N CYS A 101 -13.25 -0.75 -9.38
CA CYS A 101 -12.69 -0.73 -8.04
C CYS A 101 -12.11 -2.09 -7.63
N SER A 102 -11.28 -2.02 -6.62
CA SER A 102 -10.80 -3.14 -5.82
C SER A 102 -10.77 -2.73 -4.36
N PHE A 103 -10.67 -3.67 -3.44
CA PHE A 103 -10.59 -3.33 -2.02
C PHE A 103 -9.74 -4.32 -1.24
N VAL A 104 -9.14 -3.81 -0.16
CA VAL A 104 -8.38 -4.61 0.81
C VAL A 104 -9.29 -4.99 1.96
N THR A 105 -9.25 -6.24 2.38
CA THR A 105 -10.07 -6.74 3.51
C THR A 105 -9.35 -7.83 4.28
N ASN A 106 -9.64 -7.93 5.57
CA ASN A 106 -9.23 -9.07 6.40
C ASN A 106 -10.11 -10.32 6.19
N GLY A 107 -11.15 -10.22 5.37
CA GLY A 107 -12.06 -11.31 5.03
C GLY A 107 -13.12 -11.64 6.08
N TRP A 108 -13.10 -11.03 7.27
CA TRP A 108 -14.00 -11.39 8.38
C TRP A 108 -15.49 -11.23 8.03
N HIS A 109 -15.83 -10.14 7.37
CA HIS A 109 -17.21 -9.82 7.00
C HIS A 109 -17.52 -10.07 5.52
N PHE A 110 -16.69 -10.85 4.81
CA PHE A 110 -16.80 -11.01 3.37
C PHE A 110 -18.15 -11.58 2.93
N GLU A 111 -18.68 -12.58 3.63
CA GLU A 111 -19.99 -13.17 3.33
C GLU A 111 -21.13 -12.12 3.45
N ARG A 112 -21.03 -11.18 4.39
CA ARG A 112 -22.02 -10.11 4.55
C ARG A 112 -22.05 -9.18 3.34
N ILE A 113 -20.88 -8.85 2.79
CA ILE A 113 -20.78 -7.90 1.67
C ILE A 113 -20.87 -8.58 0.31
N TRP A 114 -20.85 -9.91 0.29
CA TRP A 114 -20.86 -10.68 -0.96
C TRP A 114 -22.02 -10.32 -1.90
N PRO A 115 -23.27 -10.14 -1.45
CA PRO A 115 -24.37 -9.72 -2.34
C PRO A 115 -24.09 -8.40 -3.08
N ALA A 116 -23.44 -7.44 -2.41
CA ALA A 116 -23.05 -6.18 -3.05
C ALA A 116 -21.94 -6.40 -4.12
N VAL A 117 -20.94 -7.21 -3.79
CA VAL A 117 -19.85 -7.56 -4.71
C VAL A 117 -20.39 -8.34 -5.92
N ALA A 118 -21.25 -9.33 -5.68
CA ALA A 118 -21.84 -10.16 -6.73
C ALA A 118 -22.72 -9.35 -7.71
N ALA A 119 -23.45 -8.38 -7.21
CA ALA A 119 -24.30 -7.51 -8.03
C ALA A 119 -23.50 -6.51 -8.88
N ASN A 120 -22.22 -6.24 -8.54
CA ASN A 120 -21.37 -5.24 -9.18
C ASN A 120 -20.09 -5.85 -9.77
N ARG A 121 -20.22 -7.04 -10.40
CA ARG A 121 -19.07 -7.80 -10.93
C ARG A 121 -18.26 -7.08 -12.01
N GLU A 122 -18.89 -6.20 -12.76
CA GLU A 122 -18.21 -5.41 -13.80
C GLU A 122 -17.39 -4.26 -13.19
N THR A 123 -17.83 -3.76 -12.05
CA THR A 123 -17.12 -2.68 -11.32
C THR A 123 -15.99 -3.24 -10.44
N VAL A 124 -16.20 -4.38 -9.76
CA VAL A 124 -15.20 -4.98 -8.86
C VAL A 124 -14.25 -5.88 -9.64
N THR A 125 -13.01 -5.44 -9.85
CA THR A 125 -12.01 -6.18 -10.62
C THR A 125 -11.38 -7.31 -9.83
N HIS A 126 -11.10 -7.11 -8.56
CA HIS A 126 -10.50 -8.09 -7.66
C HIS A 126 -10.67 -7.70 -6.20
N VAL A 127 -10.42 -8.66 -5.31
CA VAL A 127 -10.36 -8.44 -3.85
C VAL A 127 -8.95 -8.73 -3.37
N SER A 128 -8.38 -7.87 -2.54
CA SER A 128 -7.10 -8.09 -1.88
C SER A 128 -7.33 -8.56 -0.44
N PHE A 129 -6.93 -9.77 -0.13
CA PHE A 129 -7.07 -10.35 1.20
C PHE A 129 -5.76 -10.33 1.97
N SER A 130 -5.82 -9.95 3.23
CA SER A 130 -4.68 -9.97 4.12
C SER A 130 -4.50 -11.36 4.75
N LEU A 131 -3.33 -11.96 4.57
CA LEU A 131 -2.97 -13.28 5.13
C LEU A 131 -1.67 -13.16 5.93
N ASP A 132 -1.55 -13.85 7.08
CA ASP A 132 -0.34 -13.85 7.92
C ASP A 132 0.34 -15.21 8.05
N GLY A 133 -0.13 -16.18 7.30
CA GLY A 133 0.48 -17.51 7.25
C GLY A 133 -0.45 -18.55 6.63
N PRO A 134 0.09 -19.70 6.23
CA PRO A 134 -0.63 -20.72 5.46
C PRO A 134 -1.52 -21.63 6.30
N THR A 135 -1.51 -21.49 7.62
CA THR A 135 -2.28 -22.33 8.55
C THR A 135 -3.11 -21.47 9.50
N ARG A 136 -4.09 -22.11 10.16
CA ARG A 136 -4.89 -21.48 11.20
C ARG A 136 -4.03 -20.90 12.32
N GLU A 137 -3.07 -21.68 12.80
CA GLU A 137 -2.21 -21.29 13.92
C GLU A 137 -1.38 -20.05 13.58
N THR A 138 -0.80 -19.99 12.40
CA THR A 138 0.05 -18.88 11.96
C THR A 138 -0.75 -17.61 11.65
N HIS A 139 -1.97 -17.75 11.12
CA HIS A 139 -2.82 -16.62 10.78
C HIS A 139 -3.60 -16.09 11.98
N ASP A 140 -4.31 -16.99 12.72
CA ASP A 140 -5.18 -16.59 13.84
C ASP A 140 -4.39 -15.98 15.00
N ARG A 141 -3.12 -16.37 15.18
CA ARG A 141 -2.21 -15.75 16.16
C ARG A 141 -2.19 -14.23 16.08
N TRP A 142 -2.24 -13.67 14.86
CA TRP A 142 -2.13 -12.24 14.63
C TRP A 142 -3.48 -11.55 14.39
N ARG A 143 -4.47 -12.30 13.92
CA ARG A 143 -5.76 -11.76 13.49
C ARG A 143 -6.94 -12.23 14.33
N GLY A 144 -6.67 -13.05 15.32
CA GLY A 144 -7.70 -13.58 16.22
C GLY A 144 -8.36 -14.86 15.69
N ASP A 145 -8.87 -15.63 16.65
CA ASP A 145 -9.45 -16.95 16.42
C ASP A 145 -10.57 -16.95 15.39
N GLY A 146 -10.48 -17.89 14.45
CA GLY A 146 -11.49 -18.10 13.41
C GLY A 146 -11.37 -17.19 12.21
N SER A 147 -10.39 -16.26 12.16
CA SER A 147 -10.13 -15.40 11.02
C SER A 147 -9.68 -16.20 9.80
N PHE A 148 -8.81 -17.20 9.98
CA PHE A 148 -8.34 -18.07 8.89
C PHE A 148 -9.47 -18.81 8.18
N VAL A 149 -10.38 -19.41 8.93
CA VAL A 149 -11.51 -20.16 8.36
C VAL A 149 -12.43 -19.24 7.55
N ARG A 150 -12.68 -18.02 8.03
CA ARG A 150 -13.46 -17.01 7.30
C ARG A 150 -12.77 -16.59 6.01
N LEU A 151 -11.46 -16.37 6.09
CA LEU A 151 -10.64 -16.02 4.93
C LEU A 151 -10.65 -17.12 3.86
N VAL A 152 -10.47 -18.39 4.25
CA VAL A 152 -10.53 -19.54 3.33
C VAL A 152 -11.91 -19.64 2.66
N ARG A 153 -12.99 -19.40 3.41
CA ARG A 153 -14.34 -19.34 2.83
C ARG A 153 -14.47 -18.21 1.81
N ALA A 154 -13.91 -17.04 2.10
CA ALA A 154 -13.89 -15.92 1.15
C ALA A 154 -13.13 -16.26 -0.13
N PHE A 155 -11.97 -16.91 -0.05
CA PHE A 155 -11.23 -17.41 -1.21
C PHE A 155 -12.07 -18.38 -2.03
N ALA A 156 -12.69 -19.37 -1.38
CA ALA A 156 -13.56 -20.34 -2.05
C ALA A 156 -14.74 -19.66 -2.76
N ARG A 157 -15.33 -18.65 -2.12
CA ARG A 157 -16.42 -17.84 -2.70
C ARG A 157 -15.96 -17.08 -3.94
N CYS A 158 -14.82 -16.41 -3.88
CA CYS A 158 -14.23 -15.71 -5.02
C CYS A 158 -13.94 -16.68 -6.16
N LYS A 159 -13.28 -17.80 -5.87
CA LYS A 159 -12.94 -18.84 -6.85
C LYS A 159 -14.18 -19.41 -7.55
N ALA A 160 -15.21 -19.77 -6.78
CA ALA A 160 -16.47 -20.33 -7.31
C ALA A 160 -17.20 -19.33 -8.22
N ALA A 161 -17.07 -18.04 -7.97
CA ALA A 161 -17.69 -16.98 -8.75
C ALA A 161 -16.78 -16.42 -9.87
N GLY A 162 -15.58 -16.93 -10.05
CA GLY A 162 -14.62 -16.41 -11.01
C GLY A 162 -14.16 -14.96 -10.71
N LEU A 163 -14.27 -14.50 -9.44
CA LEU A 163 -13.75 -13.22 -9.03
C LEU A 163 -12.27 -13.35 -8.70
N PRO A 164 -11.36 -12.67 -9.43
CA PRO A 164 -9.95 -12.68 -9.07
C PRO A 164 -9.72 -12.19 -7.65
N PHE A 165 -8.78 -12.79 -6.95
CA PHE A 165 -8.34 -12.28 -5.65
C PHE A 165 -6.82 -12.32 -5.53
N ILE A 166 -6.31 -11.38 -4.76
CA ILE A 166 -4.89 -11.20 -4.44
C ILE A 166 -4.71 -11.50 -2.95
N VAL A 167 -3.65 -12.21 -2.62
CA VAL A 167 -3.23 -12.41 -1.23
C VAL A 167 -2.12 -11.43 -0.90
N LYS A 168 -2.22 -10.73 0.24
CA LYS A 168 -1.19 -9.82 0.75
C LYS A 168 -0.65 -10.32 2.08
N LEU A 169 0.68 -10.38 2.20
CA LEU A 169 1.37 -10.78 3.42
C LEU A 169 2.48 -9.79 3.77
N GLY A 170 2.47 -9.29 5.01
CA GLY A 170 3.56 -8.50 5.57
C GLY A 170 4.73 -9.39 6.02
N LEU A 171 5.92 -9.10 5.50
CA LEU A 171 7.15 -9.81 5.88
C LEU A 171 7.59 -9.37 7.27
N ARG A 172 7.65 -10.32 8.17
CA ARG A 172 8.12 -10.21 9.55
C ARG A 172 9.03 -11.39 9.86
N ARG A 173 9.80 -11.31 10.92
CA ARG A 173 10.71 -12.41 11.32
C ARG A 173 10.00 -13.76 11.45
N ASP A 174 8.78 -13.78 11.99
CA ASP A 174 7.98 -15.00 12.15
C ASP A 174 7.37 -15.52 10.84
N THR A 175 7.23 -14.68 9.82
CA THR A 175 6.68 -15.08 8.51
C THR A 175 7.75 -15.53 7.52
N LEU A 176 9.02 -15.18 7.73
CA LEU A 176 10.11 -15.58 6.84
C LEU A 176 10.19 -17.10 6.61
N PRO A 177 10.14 -17.95 7.64
CA PRO A 177 10.20 -19.41 7.44
C PRO A 177 8.98 -19.98 6.70
N LEU A 178 7.97 -19.16 6.44
CA LEU A 178 6.68 -19.58 5.87
C LEU A 178 6.48 -19.10 4.43
N LEU A 179 7.46 -18.45 3.79
CA LEU A 179 7.30 -17.82 2.47
C LEU A 179 6.86 -18.82 1.42
N GLU A 180 7.61 -19.92 1.25
CA GLU A 180 7.29 -20.97 0.29
C GLU A 180 5.92 -21.61 0.58
N GLN A 181 5.68 -21.99 1.82
CA GLN A 181 4.42 -22.63 2.22
C GLN A 181 3.23 -21.71 1.96
N THR A 182 3.39 -20.40 2.22
CA THR A 182 2.35 -19.39 1.97
C THR A 182 2.10 -19.22 0.47
N ALA A 183 3.16 -19.21 -0.33
CA ALA A 183 3.03 -19.11 -1.77
C ALA A 183 2.31 -20.33 -2.38
N LEU A 184 2.67 -21.53 -1.94
CA LEU A 184 2.01 -22.76 -2.34
C LEU A 184 0.53 -22.80 -1.89
N PHE A 185 0.25 -22.37 -0.66
CA PHE A 185 -1.11 -22.26 -0.15
C PHE A 185 -1.96 -21.29 -1.01
N ALA A 186 -1.47 -20.08 -1.24
CA ALA A 186 -2.17 -19.08 -2.07
C ALA A 186 -2.46 -19.60 -3.49
N ALA A 187 -1.47 -20.25 -4.11
CA ALA A 187 -1.61 -20.85 -5.43
C ALA A 187 -2.68 -21.97 -5.44
N ARG A 188 -2.69 -22.87 -4.45
CA ARG A 188 -3.71 -23.92 -4.30
C ARG A 188 -5.10 -23.36 -4.11
N MET A 189 -5.23 -22.29 -3.37
CA MET A 189 -6.51 -21.61 -3.18
C MET A 189 -7.00 -20.90 -4.44
N GLY A 190 -6.13 -20.70 -5.44
CA GLY A 190 -6.47 -20.09 -6.72
C GLY A 190 -6.32 -18.58 -6.71
N ALA A 191 -5.44 -18.03 -5.87
CA ALA A 191 -5.10 -16.62 -5.91
C ALA A 191 -4.52 -16.25 -7.30
N ALA A 192 -4.93 -15.11 -7.82
CA ALA A 192 -4.37 -14.55 -9.05
C ALA A 192 -2.95 -14.00 -8.82
N SER A 193 -2.68 -13.52 -7.60
CA SER A 193 -1.37 -13.01 -7.22
C SER A 193 -1.16 -13.14 -5.71
N LEU A 194 0.11 -13.32 -5.32
CA LEU A 194 0.60 -13.13 -3.95
C LEU A 194 1.53 -11.93 -3.93
N SER A 195 1.23 -10.98 -3.05
CA SER A 195 2.04 -9.78 -2.85
C SER A 195 2.64 -9.80 -1.45
N PHE A 196 3.94 -9.86 -1.38
CA PHE A 196 4.70 -9.65 -0.15
C PHE A 196 5.04 -8.17 0.02
N GLY A 197 5.07 -7.70 1.26
CA GLY A 197 5.54 -6.37 1.59
C GLY A 197 6.32 -6.41 2.90
N HIS A 198 7.41 -5.67 3.01
CA HIS A 198 8.11 -5.53 4.28
C HIS A 198 7.19 -4.82 5.29
N ASN A 199 7.13 -5.33 6.50
CA ASN A 199 6.45 -4.65 7.60
C ASN A 199 7.17 -3.32 7.88
N LEU A 200 6.39 -2.23 7.92
CA LEU A 200 6.93 -0.90 8.22
C LEU A 200 6.99 -0.71 9.74
N PRO A 201 8.04 -0.05 10.28
CA PRO A 201 8.21 0.12 11.72
C PRO A 201 7.11 0.97 12.32
N THR A 202 6.58 0.57 13.47
CA THR A 202 5.58 1.32 14.24
C THR A 202 6.09 1.64 15.64
N SER A 203 5.39 2.46 16.41
CA SER A 203 5.78 2.80 17.79
C SER A 203 5.45 1.72 18.83
N GLY A 204 4.99 0.56 18.40
CA GLY A 204 4.60 -0.54 19.30
C GLY A 204 5.78 -1.38 19.78
N ALA A 205 5.71 -1.91 21.02
CA ALA A 205 6.74 -2.79 21.59
C ALA A 205 6.97 -4.09 20.81
N ALA A 206 5.98 -4.54 20.04
CA ALA A 206 6.10 -5.72 19.18
C ALA A 206 6.97 -5.48 17.93
N ASP A 207 7.33 -4.22 17.64
CA ASP A 207 8.05 -3.87 16.41
C ASP A 207 9.47 -4.43 16.38
N ASP A 208 10.17 -4.42 17.50
CA ASP A 208 11.56 -4.88 17.57
C ASP A 208 11.68 -6.39 17.37
N ASP A 209 10.71 -7.17 17.86
CA ASP A 209 10.68 -8.63 17.68
C ASP A 209 10.26 -9.05 16.26
N LEU A 210 9.53 -8.19 15.56
CA LEU A 210 9.01 -8.46 14.21
C LEU A 210 9.89 -7.90 13.10
N SER A 211 10.80 -6.99 13.44
CA SER A 211 11.66 -6.30 12.47
C SER A 211 12.65 -7.26 11.83
N LEU A 212 12.86 -7.05 10.52
CA LEU A 212 13.85 -7.79 9.74
C LEU A 212 15.20 -7.07 9.77
N SER A 213 16.28 -7.83 9.97
CA SER A 213 17.64 -7.36 9.70
C SER A 213 17.83 -7.09 8.20
N SER A 214 18.91 -6.42 7.84
CA SER A 214 19.26 -6.21 6.41
C SER A 214 19.51 -7.53 5.70
N GLU A 215 20.10 -8.51 6.39
CA GLU A 215 20.35 -9.86 5.89
C GLU A 215 19.05 -10.62 5.65
N ASP A 216 18.12 -10.59 6.63
CA ASP A 216 16.79 -11.20 6.49
C ASP A 216 16.02 -10.60 5.31
N ARG A 217 16.09 -9.28 5.11
CA ARG A 217 15.45 -8.62 3.97
C ARG A 217 16.01 -9.10 2.64
N THR A 218 17.32 -9.15 2.53
CA THR A 218 17.99 -9.61 1.31
C THR A 218 17.64 -11.07 1.01
N ALA A 219 17.67 -11.93 2.02
CA ALA A 219 17.31 -13.35 1.89
C ALA A 219 15.83 -13.50 1.44
N ALA A 220 14.91 -12.75 2.06
CA ALA A 220 13.50 -12.77 1.69
C ALA A 220 13.27 -12.29 0.25
N GLU A 221 13.94 -11.22 -0.18
CA GLU A 221 13.84 -10.68 -1.54
C GLU A 221 14.33 -11.71 -2.57
N GLN A 222 15.43 -12.41 -2.28
CA GLN A 222 15.95 -13.48 -3.12
C GLN A 222 14.99 -14.68 -3.21
N GLU A 223 14.46 -15.14 -2.08
CA GLU A 223 13.50 -16.24 -2.04
C GLU A 223 12.21 -15.89 -2.80
N ILE A 224 11.70 -14.68 -2.62
CA ILE A 224 10.53 -14.19 -3.36
C ILE A 224 10.80 -14.15 -4.86
N ALA A 225 11.99 -13.75 -5.29
CA ALA A 225 12.38 -13.76 -6.71
C ALA A 225 12.40 -15.19 -7.28
N VAL A 226 12.89 -16.17 -6.49
CA VAL A 226 12.83 -17.60 -6.88
C VAL A 226 11.38 -18.05 -6.99
N LEU A 227 10.53 -17.79 -5.99
CA LEU A 227 9.11 -18.15 -6.03
C LEU A 227 8.39 -17.51 -7.22
N ALA A 228 8.71 -16.27 -7.55
CA ALA A 228 8.16 -15.58 -8.73
C ALA A 228 8.58 -16.23 -10.05
N SER A 229 9.74 -16.87 -10.10
CA SER A 229 10.25 -17.54 -11.31
C SER A 229 9.63 -18.92 -11.54
N ILE A 230 9.24 -19.63 -10.47
CA ILE A 230 8.78 -21.04 -10.55
C ILE A 230 7.26 -21.19 -10.50
N LEU A 231 6.54 -20.23 -9.89
CA LEU A 231 5.08 -20.31 -9.77
C LEU A 231 4.40 -19.65 -10.96
N LYS A 232 3.33 -20.30 -11.47
CA LYS A 232 2.47 -19.70 -12.49
C LYS A 232 1.67 -18.50 -11.95
N MET A 233 1.33 -18.53 -10.66
CA MET A 233 0.72 -17.41 -9.96
C MET A 233 1.73 -16.26 -9.90
N ARG A 234 1.28 -15.03 -10.16
CA ARG A 234 2.14 -13.86 -10.03
C ARG A 234 2.54 -13.67 -8.56
N VAL A 235 3.85 -13.64 -8.29
CA VAL A 235 4.41 -13.32 -6.98
C VAL A 235 5.17 -12.01 -7.09
N THR A 236 4.91 -11.08 -6.16
CA THR A 236 5.51 -9.74 -6.16
C THR A 236 5.96 -9.35 -4.77
N LEU A 237 6.99 -8.51 -4.72
CA LEU A 237 7.37 -7.78 -3.52
C LEU A 237 6.95 -6.32 -3.71
N GLU A 238 6.17 -5.81 -2.77
CA GLU A 238 5.72 -4.41 -2.74
C GLU A 238 6.36 -3.70 -1.53
N VAL A 239 5.77 -2.75 -0.98
CA VAL A 239 6.07 -1.97 0.23
C VAL A 239 7.38 -2.33 0.96
N GLY A 240 8.26 -1.35 1.11
CA GLY A 240 9.49 -1.48 1.92
C GLY A 240 10.65 -2.21 1.26
N TYR A 241 10.53 -2.60 -0.02
CA TYR A 241 11.60 -3.26 -0.75
C TYR A 241 12.88 -2.42 -0.85
N SER A 242 14.02 -3.10 -1.06
CA SER A 242 15.29 -2.42 -1.32
C SER A 242 15.37 -1.96 -2.77
N ASN A 243 15.64 -0.67 -2.99
CA ASN A 243 15.75 -0.11 -4.32
C ASN A 243 16.66 1.12 -4.31
N LEU A 244 17.76 1.06 -5.02
CA LEU A 244 18.71 2.16 -5.19
C LEU A 244 18.58 2.88 -6.54
N ASP A 245 17.62 2.49 -7.36
CA ASP A 245 17.31 3.13 -8.63
C ASP A 245 16.82 4.57 -8.39
N PRO A 246 17.38 5.59 -9.04
CA PRO A 246 16.91 6.98 -8.94
C PRO A 246 15.56 7.22 -9.61
N GLU A 247 15.08 6.31 -10.47
CA GLU A 247 13.76 6.42 -11.07
C GLU A 247 12.63 6.26 -10.04
N PRO A 248 11.40 6.75 -10.32
CA PRO A 248 10.31 6.62 -9.38
C PRO A 248 10.13 5.16 -8.94
N PRO A 249 10.22 4.85 -7.64
CA PRO A 249 10.13 3.47 -7.18
C PRO A 249 8.69 2.96 -7.04
N CYS A 250 7.72 3.86 -7.01
CA CYS A 250 6.30 3.54 -6.82
C CYS A 250 5.38 4.56 -7.50
N SER A 251 4.12 4.18 -7.69
CA SER A 251 3.10 5.01 -8.34
C SER A 251 2.83 6.35 -7.64
N ALA A 252 2.99 6.43 -6.31
CA ALA A 252 2.85 7.69 -5.58
C ALA A 252 3.95 8.68 -5.94
N LEU A 253 5.23 8.26 -5.90
CA LEU A 253 6.36 9.10 -6.29
C LEU A 253 6.44 9.35 -7.81
N ALA A 254 5.80 8.51 -8.61
CA ALA A 254 5.60 8.76 -10.05
C ALA A 254 4.47 9.77 -10.32
N GLY A 255 3.75 10.23 -9.29
CA GLY A 255 2.65 11.19 -9.44
C GLY A 255 1.39 10.63 -10.13
N VAL A 256 1.23 9.30 -10.18
CA VAL A 256 0.08 8.63 -10.83
C VAL A 256 -0.87 7.93 -9.86
N SER A 257 -0.64 8.07 -8.55
CA SER A 257 -1.60 7.64 -7.53
C SER A 257 -1.58 8.59 -6.33
N CYS A 258 -2.69 8.67 -5.66
CA CYS A 258 -2.86 9.45 -4.44
C CYS A 258 -3.69 8.67 -3.42
N ASN A 259 -3.64 9.10 -2.16
CA ASN A 259 -4.48 8.59 -1.10
C ASN A 259 -5.46 9.67 -0.63
N VAL A 260 -6.70 9.30 -0.43
CA VAL A 260 -7.71 10.14 0.23
C VAL A 260 -8.11 9.43 1.51
N ASP A 261 -7.87 10.04 2.66
CA ASP A 261 -8.18 9.44 3.95
C ASP A 261 -9.70 9.46 4.23
N TYR A 262 -10.12 8.74 5.26
CA TYR A 262 -11.53 8.63 5.66
C TYR A 262 -12.19 9.95 6.06
N ARG A 263 -11.41 11.03 6.23
CA ARG A 263 -11.89 12.40 6.49
C ARG A 263 -12.05 13.22 5.21
N GLY A 264 -11.66 12.68 4.05
CA GLY A 264 -11.67 13.38 2.77
C GLY A 264 -10.40 14.20 2.49
N ARG A 265 -9.29 13.94 3.18
CA ARG A 265 -8.04 14.66 3.00
C ARG A 265 -7.11 13.93 2.05
N LEU A 266 -6.57 14.68 1.09
CA LEU A 266 -5.65 14.17 0.07
C LEU A 266 -4.23 14.09 0.64
N SER A 267 -3.59 12.94 0.48
CA SER A 267 -2.20 12.71 0.88
C SER A 267 -1.44 11.89 -0.17
N LEU A 268 -0.11 11.90 -0.07
CA LEU A 268 0.76 11.27 -1.06
C LEU A 268 0.55 9.75 -1.14
N CYS A 269 0.44 9.08 0.01
CA CYS A 269 0.45 7.62 0.04
C CYS A 269 -0.31 7.08 1.25
N CYS A 270 -1.06 5.99 1.05
CA CYS A 270 -1.77 5.32 2.13
C CYS A 270 -0.86 4.80 3.26
N ASN A 271 0.42 4.56 3.00
CA ASN A 271 1.37 4.15 4.04
C ASN A 271 1.84 5.31 4.93
N LEU A 272 1.56 6.56 4.57
CA LEU A 272 1.85 7.75 5.37
C LEU A 272 0.64 8.19 6.19
N SER A 273 -0.54 7.97 5.66
CA SER A 273 -1.81 8.41 6.25
C SER A 273 -2.10 7.71 7.57
N GLY A 274 -2.44 8.48 8.62
CA GLY A 274 -2.80 7.94 9.92
C GLY A 274 -1.76 6.96 10.48
N TYR A 275 -0.48 7.29 10.35
CA TYR A 275 0.61 6.39 10.71
C TYR A 275 0.78 6.28 12.23
N ARG A 276 0.85 5.05 12.74
CA ARG A 276 0.92 4.73 14.17
C ARG A 276 2.16 5.34 14.83
N GLY A 277 1.94 6.17 15.85
CA GLY A 277 2.98 6.86 16.60
C GLY A 277 3.53 8.13 15.95
N ALA A 278 3.02 8.52 14.77
CA ALA A 278 3.41 9.79 14.15
C ALA A 278 2.67 10.97 14.78
N ALA A 279 3.39 12.07 14.96
CA ALA A 279 2.78 13.33 15.32
C ALA A 279 2.33 14.08 14.07
N GLY A 280 1.01 14.23 13.91
CA GLY A 280 0.40 15.09 12.89
C GLY A 280 0.31 14.50 11.48
N ASP A 281 -0.28 15.29 10.61
CA ASP A 281 -0.71 14.97 9.25
C ASP A 281 0.22 15.60 8.20
N THR A 282 1.52 15.47 8.37
CA THR A 282 2.57 16.07 7.53
C THR A 282 2.56 15.65 6.06
N ASP A 283 1.83 14.61 5.73
CA ASP A 283 1.61 14.06 4.37
C ASP A 283 0.34 14.58 3.70
N VAL A 284 -0.52 15.31 4.45
CA VAL A 284 -1.77 15.88 3.92
C VAL A 284 -1.48 17.14 3.12
N VAL A 285 -2.02 17.21 1.91
CA VAL A 285 -1.80 18.31 0.95
C VAL A 285 -3.04 19.17 0.78
N ALA A 286 -4.22 18.59 1.00
CA ALA A 286 -5.49 19.24 0.73
C ALA A 286 -6.65 18.61 1.51
N ASP A 287 -7.72 19.36 1.72
CA ASP A 287 -9.01 18.87 2.23
C ASP A 287 -10.05 18.92 1.11
N LEU A 288 -10.41 17.76 0.58
CA LEU A 288 -11.37 17.65 -0.50
C LEU A 288 -12.82 17.94 -0.06
N ASN A 289 -13.09 18.16 1.21
CA ASN A 289 -14.40 18.65 1.65
C ASN A 289 -14.63 20.13 1.27
N VAL A 290 -13.55 20.90 1.16
CA VAL A 290 -13.61 22.36 0.94
C VAL A 290 -13.07 22.81 -0.41
N GLU A 291 -12.29 21.94 -1.11
CA GLU A 291 -11.69 22.28 -2.40
C GLU A 291 -11.86 21.16 -3.45
N GLY A 292 -11.62 21.49 -4.72
CA GLY A 292 -11.72 20.55 -5.84
C GLY A 292 -10.48 19.68 -6.00
N PHE A 293 -10.67 18.50 -6.60
CA PHE A 293 -9.62 17.50 -6.76
C PHE A 293 -8.47 17.95 -7.67
N ALA A 294 -8.76 18.66 -8.78
CA ALA A 294 -7.75 18.98 -9.79
C ALA A 294 -6.58 19.80 -9.22
N GLY A 295 -6.84 20.96 -8.62
CA GLY A 295 -5.79 21.78 -8.01
C GLY A 295 -5.12 21.13 -6.81
N ALA A 296 -5.85 20.33 -6.04
CA ALA A 296 -5.30 19.54 -4.95
C ALA A 296 -4.30 18.49 -5.47
N PHE A 297 -4.62 17.83 -6.59
CA PHE A 297 -3.74 16.84 -7.21
C PHE A 297 -2.49 17.45 -7.84
N GLU A 298 -2.57 18.63 -8.42
CA GLU A 298 -1.40 19.37 -8.92
C GLU A 298 -0.39 19.63 -7.78
N ARG A 299 -0.87 20.11 -6.63
CA ARG A 299 0.00 20.28 -5.45
C ARG A 299 0.58 18.96 -4.95
N LEU A 300 -0.19 17.87 -5.02
CA LEU A 300 0.30 16.54 -4.69
C LEU A 300 1.45 16.12 -5.61
N GLN A 301 1.35 16.39 -6.91
CA GLN A 301 2.41 16.09 -7.87
C GLN A 301 3.69 16.91 -7.59
N GLU A 302 3.56 18.15 -7.16
CA GLU A 302 4.70 18.95 -6.69
C GLU A 302 5.39 18.32 -5.48
N VAL A 303 4.61 17.86 -4.48
CA VAL A 303 5.12 17.14 -3.31
C VAL A 303 5.80 15.83 -3.71
N ALA A 304 5.20 15.05 -4.61
CA ALA A 304 5.78 13.81 -5.11
C ALA A 304 7.11 14.06 -5.84
N SER A 305 7.15 15.07 -6.70
CA SER A 305 8.34 15.47 -7.45
C SER A 305 9.46 15.95 -6.53
N ALA A 306 9.15 16.78 -5.55
CA ALA A 306 10.11 17.25 -4.55
C ALA A 306 10.67 16.10 -3.71
N GLN A 307 9.83 15.16 -3.31
CA GLN A 307 10.25 13.98 -2.55
C GLN A 307 11.15 13.05 -3.37
N LEU A 308 10.83 12.85 -4.65
CA LEU A 308 11.67 12.08 -5.56
C LEU A 308 13.03 12.76 -5.79
N ALA A 309 13.05 14.07 -5.98
CA ALA A 309 14.29 14.84 -6.16
C ALA A 309 15.21 14.71 -4.93
N ARG A 310 14.67 14.83 -3.72
CA ARG A 310 15.43 14.61 -2.47
C ARG A 310 16.07 13.23 -2.40
N ARG A 311 15.29 12.19 -2.77
CA ARG A 311 15.82 10.83 -2.76
C ARG A 311 16.94 10.65 -3.79
N ARG A 312 16.76 11.20 -5.00
CA ARG A 312 17.80 11.19 -6.05
C ARG A 312 19.09 11.85 -5.60
N GLU A 313 18.97 13.02 -4.95
CA GLU A 313 20.12 13.75 -4.41
C GLU A 313 20.87 12.93 -3.36
N ALA A 314 20.14 12.37 -2.38
CA ALA A 314 20.73 11.52 -1.33
C ALA A 314 21.42 10.27 -1.88
N LEU A 315 20.83 9.61 -2.89
CA LEU A 315 21.46 8.48 -3.58
C LEU A 315 22.74 8.90 -4.33
N ALA A 316 22.70 10.04 -5.00
CA ALA A 316 23.87 10.59 -5.70
C ALA A 316 24.98 11.00 -4.73
N GLU A 317 24.67 11.54 -3.57
CA GLU A 317 25.64 11.87 -2.51
C GLU A 317 26.30 10.60 -1.96
N ALA A 318 25.51 9.59 -1.62
CA ALA A 318 26.02 8.30 -1.15
C ALA A 318 26.97 7.66 -2.19
N ALA A 319 26.61 7.70 -3.47
CA ALA A 319 27.44 7.20 -4.57
C ALA A 319 28.76 7.99 -4.70
N ARG A 320 28.71 9.33 -4.62
CA ARG A 320 29.92 10.18 -4.66
C ARG A 320 30.86 9.92 -3.48
N ALA A 321 30.29 9.73 -2.30
CA ALA A 321 31.03 9.42 -1.09
C ALA A 321 31.51 7.95 -1.01
N SER A 322 31.14 7.11 -1.98
CA SER A 322 31.39 5.65 -1.95
C SER A 322 30.90 5.00 -0.65
N THR A 323 29.81 5.54 -0.08
CA THR A 323 29.18 5.00 1.13
C THR A 323 28.00 4.11 0.77
N GLN A 324 27.85 3.01 1.50
CA GLN A 324 26.69 2.16 1.34
C GLN A 324 25.46 2.88 1.93
N PRO A 325 24.36 3.02 1.16
CA PRO A 325 23.13 3.59 1.67
C PRO A 325 22.61 2.83 2.90
N ASP A 326 22.15 3.58 3.89
CA ASP A 326 21.47 3.00 5.04
C ASP A 326 20.10 2.40 4.65
N ILE A 327 19.46 1.71 5.58
CA ILE A 327 18.17 1.09 5.35
C ILE A 327 17.08 2.10 4.97
N TYR A 328 17.19 3.34 5.45
CA TYR A 328 16.20 4.40 5.16
C TYR A 328 16.35 4.93 3.74
N LEU A 329 17.57 5.09 3.26
CA LEU A 329 17.81 5.48 1.88
C LEU A 329 17.59 4.31 0.91
N GLY A 330 17.98 3.10 1.34
CA GLY A 330 17.80 1.87 0.57
C GLY A 330 16.33 1.52 0.33
N SER A 331 15.43 1.80 1.28
CA SER A 331 14.00 1.54 1.13
C SER A 331 13.23 2.82 0.82
N PRO A 332 12.54 2.90 -0.34
CA PRO A 332 11.71 4.06 -0.69
C PRO A 332 10.62 4.40 0.35
N CYS A 333 10.00 3.37 0.93
CA CYS A 333 8.98 3.57 1.96
C CYS A 333 9.57 4.12 3.25
N LEU A 334 10.70 3.60 3.73
CA LEU A 334 11.36 4.11 4.93
C LEU A 334 11.91 5.52 4.71
N PHE A 335 12.40 5.82 3.50
CA PHE A 335 12.80 7.16 3.12
C PHE A 335 11.63 8.15 3.23
N CYS A 336 10.47 7.81 2.69
CA CYS A 336 9.26 8.62 2.81
C CYS A 336 8.83 8.77 4.27
N LEU A 337 8.75 7.70 5.06
CA LEU A 337 8.39 7.77 6.47
C LEU A 337 9.30 8.71 7.26
N ARG A 338 10.61 8.64 7.02
CA ARG A 338 11.60 9.54 7.66
C ARG A 338 11.41 10.98 7.19
N SER A 339 11.27 11.23 5.89
CA SER A 339 11.13 12.56 5.30
C SER A 339 9.86 13.29 5.77
N PHE A 340 8.77 12.55 5.98
CA PHE A 340 7.50 13.07 6.47
C PHE A 340 7.39 13.02 8.01
N GLY A 341 8.48 12.68 8.74
CA GLY A 341 8.49 12.65 10.20
C GLY A 341 7.55 11.61 10.83
N LYS A 342 7.23 10.53 10.11
CA LYS A 342 6.30 9.51 10.58
C LYS A 342 6.92 8.51 11.56
N ILE A 343 8.24 8.50 11.69
CA ILE A 343 9.01 7.62 12.57
C ILE A 343 9.96 8.41 13.48
N PRO A 344 9.47 9.38 14.29
CA PRO A 344 10.31 10.27 15.08
C PRO A 344 11.16 9.53 16.12
N TRP A 345 10.70 8.40 16.64
CA TRP A 345 11.44 7.56 17.61
C TRP A 345 12.68 6.87 17.01
N ARG A 346 12.83 6.86 15.68
CA ARG A 346 14.00 6.33 14.96
C ARG A 346 15.00 7.44 14.59
N ALA A 347 14.72 8.70 14.91
CA ALA A 347 15.59 9.83 14.57
C ALA A 347 16.85 9.95 15.45
N GLY A 348 16.96 9.18 16.54
CA GLY A 348 18.00 9.31 17.56
C GLY A 348 19.28 8.50 17.33
N SER A 349 19.41 7.71 16.29
CA SER A 349 20.57 6.81 16.14
C SER A 349 21.68 7.29 15.18
N GLU A 350 21.44 8.31 14.34
CA GLU A 350 22.51 8.90 13.51
C GLU A 350 22.12 10.30 13.06
N GLY A 351 23.04 11.25 13.22
CA GLY A 351 22.84 12.67 12.93
C GLY A 351 22.43 12.92 11.48
N ALA A 352 21.15 13.20 11.28
CA ALA A 352 20.64 13.66 10.01
C ALA A 352 20.03 15.05 10.17
N SER A 353 20.56 15.99 9.42
CA SER A 353 20.00 17.30 9.20
C SER A 353 18.56 17.17 8.68
N THR A 354 17.59 17.20 9.55
CA THR A 354 16.19 17.37 9.21
C THR A 354 15.92 18.81 8.81
N ARG A 355 16.16 19.16 7.55
CA ARG A 355 15.41 20.28 6.99
C ARG A 355 13.99 19.80 6.80
N SER A 356 13.12 20.15 7.75
CA SER A 356 11.67 19.99 7.61
C SER A 356 11.22 20.60 6.29
N LEU A 357 10.28 19.91 5.62
CA LEU A 357 9.49 20.51 4.53
C LEU A 357 8.93 21.84 5.06
N PRO A 358 8.90 22.91 4.27
CA PRO A 358 8.06 24.02 4.61
C PRO A 358 6.64 23.48 4.67
N VAL A 359 6.09 23.39 5.87
CA VAL A 359 4.66 23.21 6.08
C VAL A 359 4.02 24.34 5.32
N LEU A 360 3.29 24.07 4.26
CA LEU A 360 2.40 25.03 3.65
C LEU A 360 1.42 25.41 4.76
N GLN A 361 1.67 26.56 5.39
CA GLN A 361 0.72 27.13 6.33
C GLN A 361 -0.58 27.30 5.54
N ALA A 362 -1.61 26.63 6.03
CA ALA A 362 -2.96 26.84 5.55
C ALA A 362 -3.28 28.34 5.65
N VAL A 363 -3.56 28.95 4.54
CA VAL A 363 -4.18 30.28 4.42
C VAL A 363 -5.67 30.13 4.60
#